data_45bb8e879407d13353c950b1ae956737
#
_entry.id   45bb8e879407d13353c950b1ae956737
#
_cell.length_a   1.000
_cell.length_b   1.000
_cell.length_c   1.000
_cell.angle_alpha   90.00
_cell.angle_beta   90.00
_cell.angle_gamma   90.00
#
_symmetry.space_group_name_H-M   'P 1'
#
loop_
_entity.id
_entity.type
_entity.pdbx_description
1 polymer ?
#
loop_
_entity_poly.entity_id
_entity_poly.type
_entity_poly.pdbx_seq_one_letter_code
_entity_poly.pdbx_strand_id
1 'polypeptide(L)'
;DDVLLMVIIISTISLGVVVPTLKEMNIMRTTIGQFILLVAVLADLVTMILLTGYGAIHASGSTSLWLIGSLVVFTLIFYFLGGIFKKAQFLQMLMDGTTQIGIRAVFALIILLVALAEGVGAENILGAFLAGVVVSLLGPDEDMVEKLDSFGYGFFIPIFFIMVGVDLNIPELIKEPSLLLIIPFLILAFLISKLVPVFYIRRWFDMKTTISSAFLLTSTLSLVIASAKIAEQLGTISSEISGILILSAVITCVFVPIVFKKMFPMPDEATRQIEVSLIGKNQLTIPIAQNLTSQLYQVSLYYRNDLSDKRKLSDAISMVEIADYEEELLERLGLFERNIVVCSTNDDDINRKVALMAKE
;
A
#
# COMPACT_ATOMS: atom_id res chain seq x y z
N ASP A 1 -33.30 9.97 -5.23
CA ASP A 1 -32.52 8.82 -5.74
C ASP A 1 -31.36 9.36 -6.57
N ASP A 2 -30.24 9.60 -5.92
CA ASP A 2 -29.13 10.27 -6.58
C ASP A 2 -28.21 9.24 -7.24
N VAL A 3 -28.43 9.01 -8.54
CA VAL A 3 -27.68 8.05 -9.34
C VAL A 3 -26.17 8.36 -9.30
N LEU A 4 -25.78 9.64 -9.29
CA LEU A 4 -24.37 10.04 -9.25
C LEU A 4 -23.69 9.58 -7.96
N LEU A 5 -24.36 9.79 -6.82
CA LEU A 5 -23.86 9.34 -5.52
C LEU A 5 -23.68 7.82 -5.48
N MET A 6 -24.67 7.07 -5.97
CA MET A 6 -24.58 5.60 -6.01
C MET A 6 -23.45 5.13 -6.94
N VAL A 7 -23.21 5.80 -8.06
CA VAL A 7 -22.06 5.51 -8.94
C VAL A 7 -20.75 5.77 -8.21
N ILE A 8 -20.63 6.87 -7.45
CA ILE A 8 -19.44 7.15 -6.65
C ILE A 8 -19.24 6.05 -5.62
N ILE A 9 -20.27 5.71 -4.83
CA ILE A 9 -20.22 4.66 -3.80
C ILE A 9 -19.79 3.31 -4.40
N ILE A 10 -20.41 2.89 -5.51
CA ILE A 10 -20.12 1.61 -6.15
C ILE A 10 -18.71 1.61 -6.75
N SER A 11 -18.14 2.76 -7.11
CA SER A 11 -16.81 2.87 -7.70
C SER A 11 -15.67 2.84 -6.67
N THR A 12 -15.94 3.03 -5.39
CA THR A 12 -14.91 3.05 -4.33
C THR A 12 -14.13 1.75 -4.21
N ILE A 13 -12.88 1.83 -3.78
CA ILE A 13 -11.99 0.71 -3.44
C ILE A 13 -11.34 1.03 -2.09
N SER A 14 -11.12 0.02 -1.25
CA SER A 14 -10.48 0.21 0.05
C SER A 14 -9.00 -0.14 0.02
N LEU A 15 -8.13 0.87 0.05
CA LEU A 15 -6.68 0.68 0.23
C LEU A 15 -6.35 -0.01 1.56
N GLY A 16 -7.12 0.28 2.61
CA GLY A 16 -6.95 -0.34 3.93
C GLY A 16 -7.16 -1.86 3.96
N VAL A 17 -7.75 -2.44 2.91
CA VAL A 17 -7.92 -3.89 2.74
C VAL A 17 -6.96 -4.43 1.67
N VAL A 18 -6.82 -3.71 0.57
CA VAL A 18 -5.96 -4.14 -0.56
C VAL A 18 -4.51 -4.24 -0.14
N VAL A 19 -3.96 -3.19 0.48
CA VAL A 19 -2.53 -3.14 0.84
C VAL A 19 -2.12 -4.24 1.82
N PRO A 20 -2.82 -4.45 2.96
CA PRO A 20 -2.49 -5.55 3.86
C PRO A 20 -2.58 -6.92 3.19
N THR A 21 -3.59 -7.14 2.33
CA THR A 21 -3.76 -8.40 1.62
C THR A 21 -2.58 -8.68 0.67
N LEU A 22 -2.13 -7.67 -0.10
CA LEU A 22 -0.96 -7.80 -0.98
C LEU A 22 0.34 -8.01 -0.19
N LYS A 23 0.50 -7.32 0.96
CA LYS A 23 1.65 -7.49 1.86
C LYS A 23 1.69 -8.91 2.43
N GLU A 24 0.57 -9.40 2.96
CA GLU A 24 0.47 -10.74 3.57
C GLU A 24 0.76 -11.87 2.57
N MET A 25 0.38 -11.69 1.30
CA MET A 25 0.68 -12.64 0.24
C MET A 25 2.07 -12.45 -0.38
N ASN A 26 2.87 -11.48 0.06
CA ASN A 26 4.18 -11.13 -0.51
C ASN A 26 4.16 -10.81 -2.01
N ILE A 27 3.02 -10.38 -2.55
CA ILE A 27 2.87 -10.03 -3.98
C ILE A 27 2.93 -8.54 -4.25
N MET A 28 3.11 -7.71 -3.23
CA MET A 28 3.10 -6.25 -3.36
C MET A 28 4.17 -5.73 -4.32
N ARG A 29 5.31 -6.41 -4.43
CA ARG A 29 6.42 -6.04 -5.32
C ARG A 29 6.34 -6.67 -6.72
N THR A 30 5.41 -7.58 -6.96
CA THR A 30 5.19 -8.21 -8.26
C THR A 30 4.50 -7.26 -9.23
N THR A 31 4.63 -7.49 -10.52
CA THR A 31 3.99 -6.68 -11.57
C THR A 31 2.48 -6.57 -11.37
N ILE A 32 1.82 -7.70 -11.05
CA ILE A 32 0.38 -7.70 -10.80
C ILE A 32 0.00 -7.00 -9.49
N GLY A 33 0.79 -7.16 -8.43
CA GLY A 33 0.59 -6.49 -7.15
C GLY A 33 0.67 -4.97 -7.30
N GLN A 34 1.66 -4.46 -8.03
CA GLN A 34 1.81 -3.04 -8.34
C GLN A 34 0.65 -2.52 -9.19
N PHE A 35 0.16 -3.32 -10.14
CA PHE A 35 -1.01 -2.95 -10.93
C PHE A 35 -2.27 -2.83 -10.06
N ILE A 36 -2.56 -3.81 -9.21
CA ILE A 36 -3.69 -3.78 -8.29
C ILE A 36 -3.60 -2.56 -7.37
N LEU A 37 -2.41 -2.30 -6.82
CA LEU A 37 -2.17 -1.16 -5.96
C LEU A 37 -2.43 0.17 -6.68
N LEU A 38 -1.89 0.33 -7.89
CA LEU A 38 -2.09 1.54 -8.69
C LEU A 38 -3.56 1.80 -8.99
N VAL A 39 -4.30 0.77 -9.41
CA VAL A 39 -5.74 0.87 -9.67
C VAL A 39 -6.50 1.28 -8.41
N ALA A 40 -6.17 0.67 -7.26
CA ALA A 40 -6.81 0.99 -5.99
C ALA A 40 -6.53 2.44 -5.55
N VAL A 41 -5.28 2.90 -5.64
CA VAL A 41 -4.89 4.29 -5.31
C VAL A 41 -5.59 5.30 -6.20
N LEU A 42 -5.61 5.07 -7.52
CA LEU A 42 -6.27 5.97 -8.47
C LEU A 42 -7.79 6.01 -8.26
N ALA A 43 -8.41 4.86 -8.03
CA ALA A 43 -9.85 4.80 -7.78
C ALA A 43 -10.22 5.53 -6.47
N ASP A 44 -9.45 5.32 -5.41
CA ASP A 44 -9.66 5.96 -4.10
C ASP A 44 -9.53 7.50 -4.23
N LEU A 45 -8.46 7.98 -4.89
CA LEU A 45 -8.25 9.40 -5.15
C LEU A 45 -9.39 10.02 -5.97
N VAL A 46 -9.76 9.38 -7.10
CA VAL A 46 -10.81 9.91 -7.99
C VAL A 46 -12.17 9.93 -7.30
N THR A 47 -12.54 8.84 -6.61
CA THR A 47 -13.83 8.77 -5.90
C THR A 47 -13.91 9.76 -4.74
N MET A 48 -12.79 10.00 -4.03
CA MET A 48 -12.71 11.00 -2.97
C MET A 48 -12.91 12.43 -3.52
N ILE A 49 -12.29 12.78 -4.66
CA ILE A 49 -12.48 14.07 -5.33
C ILE A 49 -13.94 14.22 -5.79
N LEU A 50 -14.51 13.17 -6.39
CA LEU A 50 -15.90 13.18 -6.84
C LEU A 50 -16.88 13.32 -5.66
N LEU A 51 -16.63 12.66 -4.54
CA LEU A 51 -17.45 12.76 -3.34
C LEU A 51 -17.42 14.17 -2.76
N THR A 52 -16.22 14.76 -2.67
CA THR A 52 -16.08 16.16 -2.21
C THR A 52 -16.81 17.12 -3.13
N GLY A 53 -16.67 16.94 -4.46
CA GLY A 53 -17.41 17.72 -5.44
C GLY A 53 -18.94 17.55 -5.34
N TYR A 54 -19.39 16.30 -5.11
CA TYR A 54 -20.80 16.01 -4.88
C TYR A 54 -21.34 16.73 -3.65
N GLY A 55 -20.65 16.63 -2.52
CA GLY A 55 -21.00 17.34 -1.29
C GLY A 55 -21.08 18.86 -1.49
N ALA A 56 -20.10 19.42 -2.20
CA ALA A 56 -20.05 20.85 -2.49
C ALA A 56 -21.22 21.34 -3.37
N ILE A 57 -21.70 20.53 -4.33
CA ILE A 57 -22.82 20.88 -5.22
C ILE A 57 -24.16 20.81 -4.45
N HIS A 58 -24.30 19.86 -3.54
CA HIS A 58 -25.58 19.63 -2.81
C HIS A 58 -25.65 20.34 -1.46
N ALA A 59 -24.55 20.93 -0.97
CA ALA A 59 -24.59 21.81 0.20
C ALA A 59 -25.42 23.06 -0.11
N SER A 60 -26.48 23.27 0.66
CA SER A 60 -27.43 24.37 0.46
C SER A 60 -26.77 25.73 0.72
N GLY A 61 -26.40 26.47 -0.34
CA GLY A 61 -25.92 27.85 -0.22
C GLY A 61 -25.00 28.29 -1.36
N SER A 62 -24.81 29.61 -1.46
CA SER A 62 -23.90 30.27 -2.43
C SER A 62 -22.41 29.88 -2.25
N THR A 63 -22.12 29.10 -1.24
CA THR A 63 -20.80 28.58 -0.85
C THR A 63 -20.29 27.47 -1.77
N SER A 64 -21.15 26.80 -2.54
CA SER A 64 -20.78 25.58 -3.27
C SER A 64 -19.73 25.79 -4.37
N LEU A 65 -19.81 26.88 -5.13
CA LEU A 65 -18.80 27.20 -6.16
C LEU A 65 -17.45 27.60 -5.57
N TRP A 66 -17.46 28.27 -4.41
CA TRP A 66 -16.25 28.60 -3.66
C TRP A 66 -15.55 27.36 -3.11
N LEU A 67 -16.29 26.34 -2.67
CA LEU A 67 -15.74 25.08 -2.19
C LEU A 67 -15.02 24.30 -3.31
N ILE A 68 -15.62 24.26 -4.51
CA ILE A 68 -14.96 23.64 -5.68
C ILE A 68 -13.68 24.40 -6.04
N GLY A 69 -13.76 25.74 -6.06
CA GLY A 69 -12.61 26.60 -6.30
C GLY A 69 -11.51 26.43 -5.24
N SER A 70 -11.88 26.34 -3.97
CA SER A 70 -10.93 26.10 -2.87
C SER A 70 -10.23 24.76 -2.99
N LEU A 71 -10.92 23.70 -3.40
CA LEU A 71 -10.35 22.37 -3.62
C LEU A 71 -9.28 22.39 -4.72
N VAL A 72 -9.55 23.09 -5.83
CA VAL A 72 -8.56 23.26 -6.90
C VAL A 72 -7.36 24.08 -6.42
N VAL A 73 -7.61 25.20 -5.74
CA VAL A 73 -6.55 26.05 -5.17
C VAL A 73 -5.72 25.27 -4.15
N PHE A 74 -6.38 24.49 -3.29
CA PHE A 74 -5.73 23.65 -2.29
C PHE A 74 -4.82 22.61 -2.95
N THR A 75 -5.31 21.92 -3.97
CA THR A 75 -4.51 20.95 -4.75
C THR A 75 -3.30 21.60 -5.41
N LEU A 76 -3.49 22.79 -6.00
CA LEU A 76 -2.38 23.54 -6.61
C LEU A 76 -1.37 24.05 -5.57
N ILE A 77 -1.84 24.55 -4.43
CA ILE A 77 -0.97 24.97 -3.33
C ILE A 77 -0.09 23.79 -2.87
N PHE A 78 -0.68 22.60 -2.70
CA PHE A 78 0.09 21.41 -2.30
C PHE A 78 1.06 20.94 -3.38
N TYR A 79 0.69 21.01 -4.64
CA TYR A 79 1.60 20.71 -5.75
C TYR A 79 2.83 21.64 -5.73
N PHE A 80 2.61 22.94 -5.56
CA PHE A 80 3.71 23.93 -5.47
C PHE A 80 4.50 23.80 -4.16
N LEU A 81 3.83 23.61 -3.03
CA LEU A 81 4.47 23.39 -1.74
C LEU A 81 5.34 22.14 -1.76
N GLY A 82 4.87 21.02 -2.35
CA GLY A 82 5.67 19.82 -2.52
C GLY A 82 7.01 20.08 -3.23
N GLY A 83 6.99 20.95 -4.25
CA GLY A 83 8.22 21.40 -4.92
C GLY A 83 9.14 22.26 -4.05
N ILE A 84 8.58 23.11 -3.19
CA ILE A 84 9.32 23.98 -2.26
C ILE A 84 9.85 23.15 -1.09
N PHE A 85 9.05 22.26 -0.53
CA PHE A 85 9.43 21.37 0.58
C PHE A 85 10.57 20.44 0.21
N LYS A 86 10.61 19.96 -1.04
CA LYS A 86 11.73 19.16 -1.54
C LYS A 86 13.09 19.89 -1.48
N LYS A 87 13.09 21.24 -1.46
CA LYS A 87 14.28 22.11 -1.37
C LYS A 87 14.52 22.68 0.03
N ALA A 88 13.59 22.48 0.96
CA ALA A 88 13.68 23.08 2.29
C ALA A 88 14.61 22.25 3.19
N GLN A 89 15.87 22.68 3.32
CA GLN A 89 16.84 22.12 4.26
C GLN A 89 16.31 22.01 5.70
N PHE A 90 15.37 22.88 6.07
CA PHE A 90 14.75 22.87 7.40
C PHE A 90 13.91 21.60 7.64
N LEU A 91 13.20 21.10 6.63
CA LEU A 91 12.43 19.85 6.76
C LEU A 91 13.34 18.61 6.74
N GLN A 92 14.40 18.63 5.94
CA GLN A 92 15.42 17.58 6.00
C GLN A 92 16.07 17.54 7.38
N MET A 93 16.38 18.71 7.97
CA MET A 93 16.93 18.81 9.32
C MET A 93 15.94 18.31 10.40
N LEU A 94 14.62 18.47 10.20
CA LEU A 94 13.58 17.90 11.08
C LEU A 94 13.45 16.38 10.89
N MET A 95 13.70 15.87 9.70
CA MET A 95 13.63 14.42 9.39
C MET A 95 14.94 13.70 9.77
N ASP A 96 16.10 14.36 9.60
CA ASP A 96 17.42 13.89 10.04
C ASP A 96 17.62 14.00 11.57
N GLY A 97 16.68 14.68 12.26
CA GLY A 97 16.60 14.71 13.73
C GLY A 97 16.25 13.34 14.30
N THR A 98 16.14 13.25 15.62
CA THR A 98 15.69 12.00 16.25
C THR A 98 14.38 11.53 15.62
N THR A 99 14.25 10.23 15.32
CA THR A 99 13.08 9.60 14.67
C THR A 99 11.74 10.02 15.28
N GLN A 100 11.75 10.35 16.59
CA GLN A 100 10.54 10.81 17.29
C GLN A 100 10.08 12.20 16.83
N ILE A 101 10.97 13.10 16.41
CA ILE A 101 10.59 14.44 15.93
C ILE A 101 9.90 14.32 14.56
N GLY A 102 10.43 13.48 13.68
CA GLY A 102 9.83 13.22 12.36
C GLY A 102 8.40 12.70 12.46
N ILE A 103 8.16 11.69 13.30
CA ILE A 103 6.82 11.13 13.53
C ILE A 103 5.86 12.20 14.06
N ARG A 104 6.28 12.99 15.05
CA ARG A 104 5.45 14.10 15.60
C ARG A 104 5.13 15.14 14.54
N ALA A 105 6.09 15.47 13.66
CA ALA A 105 5.89 16.41 12.56
C ALA A 105 4.87 15.88 11.54
N VAL A 106 4.88 14.58 11.23
CA VAL A 106 3.88 13.94 10.36
C VAL A 106 2.48 14.03 10.98
N PHE A 107 2.32 13.68 12.26
CA PHE A 107 1.02 13.81 12.92
C PHE A 107 0.53 15.26 12.99
N ALA A 108 1.43 16.21 13.29
CA ALA A 108 1.09 17.64 13.28
C ALA A 108 0.66 18.10 11.88
N LEU A 109 1.33 17.62 10.82
CA LEU A 109 0.97 17.90 9.43
C LEU A 109 -0.40 17.32 9.09
N ILE A 110 -0.69 16.08 9.48
CA ILE A 110 -2.00 15.45 9.27
C ILE A 110 -3.10 16.28 9.93
N ILE A 111 -2.94 16.62 11.21
CA ILE A 111 -3.93 17.41 11.96
C ILE A 111 -4.13 18.80 11.32
N LEU A 112 -3.04 19.45 10.92
CA LEU A 112 -3.09 20.75 10.26
C LEU A 112 -3.88 20.68 8.95
N LEU A 113 -3.57 19.69 8.09
CA LEU A 113 -4.19 19.59 6.77
C LEU A 113 -5.66 19.11 6.86
N VAL A 114 -5.97 18.25 7.83
CA VAL A 114 -7.37 17.88 8.12
C VAL A 114 -8.16 19.10 8.59
N ALA A 115 -7.62 19.89 9.52
CA ALA A 115 -8.29 21.11 10.00
C ALA A 115 -8.46 22.16 8.89
N LEU A 116 -7.47 22.28 7.98
CA LEU A 116 -7.58 23.17 6.82
C LEU A 116 -8.64 22.66 5.82
N ALA A 117 -8.69 21.36 5.55
CA ALA A 117 -9.71 20.76 4.69
C ALA A 117 -11.10 21.00 5.25
N GLU A 118 -11.31 20.75 6.54
CA GLU A 118 -12.57 21.03 7.24
C GLU A 118 -12.93 22.51 7.18
N GLY A 119 -11.97 23.41 7.39
CA GLY A 119 -12.18 24.86 7.33
C GLY A 119 -12.61 25.39 5.96
N VAL A 120 -12.26 24.71 4.88
CA VAL A 120 -12.72 25.03 3.52
C VAL A 120 -13.93 24.21 3.07
N GLY A 121 -14.47 23.36 3.96
CA GLY A 121 -15.62 22.50 3.66
C GLY A 121 -15.29 21.28 2.79
N ALA A 122 -14.02 20.88 2.71
CA ALA A 122 -13.60 19.64 2.07
C ALA A 122 -13.63 18.47 3.09
N GLU A 123 -13.65 17.26 2.57
CA GLU A 123 -13.62 16.06 3.40
C GLU A 123 -12.31 15.92 4.18
N ASN A 124 -12.40 15.56 5.46
CA ASN A 124 -11.27 15.37 6.35
C ASN A 124 -10.28 14.31 5.82
N ILE A 125 -10.80 13.29 5.14
CA ILE A 125 -10.02 12.23 4.51
C ILE A 125 -9.07 12.80 3.43
N LEU A 126 -9.54 13.79 2.66
CA LEU A 126 -8.71 14.47 1.66
C LEU A 126 -7.52 15.19 2.31
N GLY A 127 -7.74 15.89 3.44
CA GLY A 127 -6.68 16.53 4.19
C GLY A 127 -5.61 15.55 4.66
N ALA A 128 -6.02 14.42 5.22
CA ALA A 128 -5.12 13.36 5.66
C ALA A 128 -4.34 12.72 4.50
N PHE A 129 -5.01 12.48 3.36
CA PHE A 129 -4.37 11.97 2.16
C PHE A 129 -3.29 12.92 1.64
N LEU A 130 -3.59 14.21 1.56
CA LEU A 130 -2.63 15.23 1.12
C LEU A 130 -1.42 15.32 2.07
N ALA A 131 -1.62 15.14 3.38
CA ALA A 131 -0.51 15.03 4.31
C ALA A 131 0.41 13.86 3.95
N GLY A 132 -0.15 12.70 3.65
CA GLY A 132 0.59 11.53 3.19
C GLY A 132 1.38 11.79 1.89
N VAL A 133 0.76 12.48 0.92
CA VAL A 133 1.44 12.89 -0.32
C VAL A 133 2.64 13.82 -0.03
N VAL A 134 2.47 14.82 0.84
CA VAL A 134 3.56 15.73 1.23
C VAL A 134 4.70 14.95 1.88
N VAL A 135 4.39 14.05 2.82
CA VAL A 135 5.40 13.19 3.48
C VAL A 135 6.13 12.32 2.45
N SER A 136 5.39 11.70 1.53
CA SER A 136 5.98 10.87 0.45
C SER A 136 6.94 11.67 -0.44
N LEU A 137 6.60 12.92 -0.77
CA LEU A 137 7.47 13.80 -1.57
C LEU A 137 8.76 14.21 -0.86
N LEU A 138 8.75 14.20 0.48
CA LEU A 138 9.94 14.49 1.30
C LEU A 138 10.93 13.33 1.32
N GLY A 139 10.50 12.11 0.97
CA GLY A 139 11.33 10.91 0.92
C GLY A 139 11.79 10.47 2.31
N PRO A 140 10.86 10.11 3.21
CA PRO A 140 11.19 9.64 4.55
C PRO A 140 12.07 8.39 4.50
N ASP A 141 12.89 8.19 5.53
CA ASP A 141 13.68 6.98 5.69
C ASP A 141 12.79 5.75 5.97
N GLU A 142 13.31 4.55 5.71
CA GLU A 142 12.56 3.31 5.89
C GLU A 142 12.15 3.10 7.35
N ASP A 143 12.97 3.46 8.31
CA ASP A 143 12.71 3.36 9.76
C ASP A 143 11.50 4.22 10.18
N MET A 144 11.39 5.42 9.64
CA MET A 144 10.25 6.29 9.87
C MET A 144 8.97 5.74 9.24
N VAL A 145 9.04 5.23 8.02
CA VAL A 145 7.89 4.59 7.33
C VAL A 145 7.42 3.36 8.11
N GLU A 146 8.33 2.50 8.57
CA GLU A 146 8.00 1.31 9.37
C GLU A 146 7.30 1.68 10.69
N LYS A 147 7.76 2.74 11.36
CA LYS A 147 7.12 3.24 12.59
C LYS A 147 5.73 3.82 12.31
N LEU A 148 5.56 4.60 11.25
CA LEU A 148 4.25 5.11 10.84
C LEU A 148 3.30 3.97 10.47
N ASP A 149 3.78 2.96 9.73
CA ASP A 149 3.04 1.73 9.42
C ASP A 149 2.60 1.00 10.70
N SER A 150 3.49 0.91 11.70
CA SER A 150 3.17 0.28 13.00
C SER A 150 2.05 1.01 13.73
N PHE A 151 2.03 2.34 13.73
CA PHE A 151 0.91 3.12 14.28
C PHE A 151 -0.36 2.96 13.45
N GLY A 152 -0.25 3.03 12.12
CA GLY A 152 -1.39 2.89 11.22
C GLY A 152 -2.03 1.51 11.34
N TYR A 153 -1.30 0.46 11.00
CA TYR A 153 -1.82 -0.91 10.96
C TYR A 153 -1.95 -1.55 12.34
N GLY A 154 -1.10 -1.18 13.28
CA GLY A 154 -1.10 -1.77 14.64
C GLY A 154 -2.13 -1.15 15.59
N PHE A 155 -2.56 0.09 15.34
CA PHE A 155 -3.42 0.82 16.28
C PHE A 155 -4.61 1.51 15.62
N PHE A 156 -4.39 2.46 14.71
CA PHE A 156 -5.47 3.29 14.19
C PHE A 156 -6.47 2.53 13.32
N ILE A 157 -6.00 1.69 12.41
CA ILE A 157 -6.86 0.92 11.50
C ILE A 157 -7.73 -0.08 12.28
N PRO A 158 -7.23 -0.89 13.23
CA PRO A 158 -8.06 -1.74 14.07
C PRO A 158 -9.12 -0.97 14.86
N ILE A 159 -8.75 0.17 15.47
CA ILE A 159 -9.72 1.02 16.19
C ILE A 159 -10.79 1.54 15.25
N PHE A 160 -10.42 2.01 14.06
CA PHE A 160 -11.38 2.46 13.06
C PHE A 160 -12.41 1.37 12.73
N PHE A 161 -11.98 0.12 12.49
CA PHE A 161 -12.88 -0.99 12.21
C PHE A 161 -13.82 -1.32 13.40
N ILE A 162 -13.30 -1.24 14.63
CA ILE A 162 -14.10 -1.44 15.83
C ILE A 162 -15.18 -0.33 15.93
N MET A 163 -14.80 0.94 15.74
CA MET A 163 -15.71 2.06 15.81
C MET A 163 -16.81 1.98 14.74
N VAL A 164 -16.46 1.60 13.51
CA VAL A 164 -17.44 1.34 12.45
C VAL A 164 -18.43 0.25 12.85
N GLY A 165 -17.96 -0.82 13.49
CA GLY A 165 -18.83 -1.87 14.01
C GLY A 165 -19.76 -1.42 15.13
N VAL A 166 -19.29 -0.51 16.00
CA VAL A 166 -20.10 0.06 17.08
C VAL A 166 -21.19 1.00 16.54
N ASP A 167 -20.87 1.77 15.51
CA ASP A 167 -21.81 2.71 14.87
C ASP A 167 -22.91 1.98 14.07
N LEU A 168 -22.72 0.70 13.74
CA LEU A 168 -23.71 -0.11 13.02
C LEU A 168 -24.84 -0.58 13.97
N ASN A 169 -26.06 -0.07 13.75
CA ASN A 169 -27.24 -0.55 14.46
C ASN A 169 -27.79 -1.83 13.83
N ILE A 170 -27.05 -2.93 13.97
CA ILE A 170 -27.42 -4.25 13.42
C ILE A 170 -28.83 -4.71 13.86
N PRO A 171 -29.26 -4.53 15.15
CA PRO A 171 -30.61 -4.93 15.57
C PRO A 171 -31.73 -4.22 14.80
N GLU A 172 -31.51 -2.97 14.37
CA GLU A 172 -32.49 -2.21 13.60
C GLU A 172 -32.57 -2.69 12.15
N LEU A 173 -31.42 -2.98 11.54
CA LEU A 173 -31.34 -3.53 10.18
C LEU A 173 -32.01 -4.90 10.05
N ILE A 174 -31.94 -5.74 11.09
CA ILE A 174 -32.57 -7.08 11.09
C ILE A 174 -34.11 -7.00 11.17
N LYS A 175 -34.68 -5.90 11.68
CA LYS A 175 -36.14 -5.74 11.76
C LYS A 175 -36.80 -5.63 10.39
N GLU A 176 -36.04 -5.22 9.37
CA GLU A 176 -36.55 -5.12 8.00
C GLU A 176 -35.88 -6.10 7.04
N PRO A 177 -36.29 -7.37 7.01
CA PRO A 177 -35.65 -8.41 6.17
C PRO A 177 -35.67 -8.10 4.68
N SER A 178 -36.63 -7.30 4.21
CA SER A 178 -36.72 -6.85 2.81
C SER A 178 -35.51 -6.03 2.38
N LEU A 179 -34.97 -5.23 3.30
CA LEU A 179 -33.79 -4.42 3.04
C LEU A 179 -32.50 -5.26 2.99
N LEU A 180 -32.43 -6.34 3.75
CA LEU A 180 -31.27 -7.25 3.73
C LEU A 180 -31.11 -7.94 2.37
N LEU A 181 -32.20 -8.09 1.60
CA LEU A 181 -32.13 -8.62 0.23
C LEU A 181 -31.37 -7.71 -0.74
N ILE A 182 -31.19 -6.42 -0.39
CA ILE A 182 -30.42 -5.47 -1.21
C ILE A 182 -28.92 -5.78 -1.13
N ILE A 183 -28.43 -6.33 -0.02
CA ILE A 183 -27.00 -6.60 0.21
C ILE A 183 -26.39 -7.46 -0.91
N PRO A 184 -26.93 -8.61 -1.32
CA PRO A 184 -26.39 -9.40 -2.41
C PRO A 184 -26.31 -8.62 -3.74
N PHE A 185 -27.30 -7.78 -4.02
CA PHE A 185 -27.32 -6.95 -5.24
C PHE A 185 -26.25 -5.87 -5.17
N LEU A 186 -26.02 -5.25 -4.01
CA LEU A 186 -24.94 -4.26 -3.82
C LEU A 186 -23.56 -4.91 -3.98
N ILE A 187 -23.34 -6.08 -3.37
CA ILE A 187 -22.08 -6.81 -3.52
C ILE A 187 -21.85 -7.20 -4.99
N LEU A 188 -22.90 -7.62 -5.69
CA LEU A 188 -22.81 -7.91 -7.12
C LEU A 188 -22.51 -6.66 -7.93
N ALA A 189 -23.11 -5.51 -7.60
CA ALA A 189 -22.84 -4.24 -8.26
C ALA A 189 -21.37 -3.77 -8.02
N PHE A 190 -20.87 -3.90 -6.79
CA PHE A 190 -19.45 -3.66 -6.47
C PHE A 190 -18.54 -4.56 -7.32
N LEU A 191 -18.85 -5.85 -7.44
CA LEU A 191 -18.07 -6.80 -8.24
C LEU A 191 -18.09 -6.46 -9.73
N ILE A 192 -19.26 -6.23 -10.30
CA ILE A 192 -19.41 -5.92 -11.74
C ILE A 192 -18.67 -4.64 -12.09
N SER A 193 -18.78 -3.61 -11.24
CA SER A 193 -18.11 -2.32 -11.47
C SER A 193 -16.59 -2.44 -11.56
N LYS A 194 -15.99 -3.45 -10.92
CA LYS A 194 -14.54 -3.72 -10.95
C LYS A 194 -14.18 -4.76 -12.00
N LEU A 195 -15.03 -5.75 -12.21
CA LEU A 195 -14.78 -6.83 -13.16
C LEU A 195 -14.61 -6.28 -14.59
N VAL A 196 -15.49 -5.36 -15.00
CA VAL A 196 -15.50 -4.81 -16.37
C VAL A 196 -14.18 -4.09 -16.69
N PRO A 197 -13.70 -3.09 -15.92
CA PRO A 197 -12.45 -2.42 -16.23
C PRO A 197 -11.22 -3.32 -16.01
N VAL A 198 -11.23 -4.19 -14.98
CA VAL A 198 -10.12 -5.09 -14.69
C VAL A 198 -10.00 -6.18 -15.77
N PHE A 199 -11.09 -6.51 -16.48
CA PHE A 199 -11.02 -7.45 -17.58
C PHE A 199 -10.03 -7.03 -18.69
N TYR A 200 -9.72 -5.74 -18.79
CA TYR A 200 -8.70 -5.22 -19.71
C TYR A 200 -7.30 -5.79 -19.45
N ILE A 201 -6.97 -6.13 -18.18
CA ILE A 201 -5.67 -6.71 -17.83
C ILE A 201 -5.48 -8.15 -18.31
N ARG A 202 -6.56 -8.82 -18.74
CA ARG A 202 -6.47 -10.15 -19.37
C ARG A 202 -5.52 -10.17 -20.57
N ARG A 203 -5.19 -9.01 -21.11
CA ARG A 203 -4.23 -8.89 -22.20
C ARG A 203 -2.80 -9.28 -21.78
N TRP A 204 -2.49 -9.16 -20.48
CA TRP A 204 -1.16 -9.39 -19.91
C TRP A 204 -1.13 -10.52 -18.88
N PHE A 205 -2.28 -10.85 -18.30
CA PHE A 205 -2.40 -11.85 -17.24
C PHE A 205 -3.45 -12.90 -17.59
N ASP A 206 -3.35 -14.07 -16.95
CA ASP A 206 -4.30 -15.15 -17.11
C ASP A 206 -5.69 -14.81 -16.52
N MET A 207 -6.69 -15.63 -16.85
CA MET A 207 -8.07 -15.39 -16.43
C MET A 207 -8.23 -15.47 -14.90
N LYS A 208 -7.53 -16.41 -14.25
CA LYS A 208 -7.64 -16.56 -12.80
C LYS A 208 -7.09 -15.33 -12.08
N THR A 209 -5.93 -14.85 -12.49
CA THR A 209 -5.32 -13.61 -11.97
C THR A 209 -6.24 -12.41 -12.20
N THR A 210 -6.82 -12.28 -13.39
CA THR A 210 -7.74 -11.19 -13.74
C THR A 210 -8.97 -11.19 -12.83
N ILE A 211 -9.66 -12.32 -12.71
CA ILE A 211 -10.87 -12.43 -11.89
C ILE A 211 -10.54 -12.22 -10.41
N SER A 212 -9.48 -12.85 -9.92
CA SER A 212 -9.07 -12.68 -8.51
C SER A 212 -8.74 -11.23 -8.19
N SER A 213 -8.05 -10.52 -9.10
CA SER A 213 -7.75 -9.09 -8.93
C SER A 213 -9.01 -8.25 -8.86
N ALA A 214 -10.01 -8.53 -9.73
CA ALA A 214 -11.30 -7.85 -9.67
C ALA A 214 -12.01 -8.11 -8.34
N PHE A 215 -11.96 -9.35 -7.82
CA PHE A 215 -12.48 -9.65 -6.49
C PHE A 215 -11.80 -8.82 -5.41
N LEU A 216 -10.46 -8.75 -5.36
CA LEU A 216 -9.76 -7.97 -4.36
C LEU A 216 -10.14 -6.48 -4.42
N LEU A 217 -10.24 -5.93 -5.63
CA LEU A 217 -10.65 -4.53 -5.86
C LEU A 217 -12.14 -4.28 -5.53
N THR A 218 -12.94 -5.32 -5.30
CA THR A 218 -14.32 -5.19 -4.83
C THR A 218 -14.41 -4.81 -3.37
N SER A 219 -13.33 -4.98 -2.59
CA SER A 219 -13.30 -4.55 -1.20
C SER A 219 -13.46 -3.03 -1.11
N THR A 220 -14.46 -2.60 -0.33
CA THR A 220 -14.77 -1.18 -0.13
C THR A 220 -15.19 -0.96 1.31
N LEU A 221 -14.81 0.16 1.93
CA LEU A 221 -15.23 0.46 3.30
C LEU A 221 -15.22 1.96 3.62
N SER A 222 -14.04 2.59 3.73
CA SER A 222 -13.89 3.94 4.30
C SER A 222 -14.70 4.99 3.54
N LEU A 223 -14.57 5.02 2.21
CA LEU A 223 -15.32 5.97 1.38
C LEU A 223 -16.81 5.62 1.27
N VAL A 224 -17.20 4.35 1.37
CA VAL A 224 -18.63 4.00 1.45
C VAL A 224 -19.24 4.53 2.73
N ILE A 225 -18.55 4.41 3.87
CA ILE A 225 -19.02 4.97 5.15
C ILE A 225 -19.15 6.48 5.05
N ALA A 226 -18.12 7.18 4.56
CA ALA A 226 -18.16 8.63 4.39
C ALA A 226 -19.28 9.04 3.45
N SER A 227 -19.40 8.40 2.28
CA SER A 227 -20.45 8.70 1.30
C SER A 227 -21.86 8.44 1.84
N ALA A 228 -22.04 7.33 2.56
CA ALA A 228 -23.34 6.99 3.15
C ALA A 228 -23.74 8.02 4.23
N LYS A 229 -22.80 8.43 5.08
CA LYS A 229 -23.06 9.47 6.11
C LYS A 229 -23.36 10.84 5.49
N ILE A 230 -22.62 11.25 4.45
CA ILE A 230 -22.91 12.48 3.72
C ILE A 230 -24.30 12.44 3.08
N ALA A 231 -24.63 11.33 2.42
CA ALA A 231 -25.92 11.13 1.80
C ALA A 231 -27.09 11.18 2.81
N GLU A 232 -26.89 10.59 3.98
CA GLU A 232 -27.85 10.65 5.09
C GLU A 232 -28.01 12.07 5.63
N GLN A 233 -26.91 12.81 5.83
CA GLN A 233 -26.94 14.21 6.28
C GLN A 233 -27.62 15.15 5.27
N LEU A 234 -27.43 14.89 3.96
CA LEU A 234 -28.09 15.63 2.89
C LEU A 234 -29.57 15.20 2.70
N GLY A 235 -30.02 14.16 3.41
CA GLY A 235 -31.38 13.62 3.28
C GLY A 235 -31.66 12.92 1.96
N THR A 236 -30.62 12.53 1.23
CA THR A 236 -30.74 11.82 -0.08
C THR A 236 -30.98 10.33 0.09
N ILE A 237 -30.55 9.74 1.20
CA ILE A 237 -30.85 8.37 1.60
C ILE A 237 -31.32 8.31 3.04
N SER A 238 -32.07 7.26 3.38
CA SER A 238 -32.47 7.02 4.77
C SER A 238 -31.36 6.36 5.60
N SER A 239 -31.48 6.42 6.93
CA SER A 239 -30.51 5.79 7.85
C SER A 239 -30.40 4.27 7.64
N GLU A 240 -31.53 3.61 7.28
CA GLU A 240 -31.55 2.18 6.99
C GLU A 240 -30.73 1.85 5.74
N ILE A 241 -30.86 2.65 4.67
CA ILE A 241 -30.06 2.46 3.43
C ILE A 241 -28.59 2.73 3.70
N SER A 242 -28.28 3.77 4.48
CA SER A 242 -26.92 4.05 4.95
C SER A 242 -26.33 2.84 5.68
N GLY A 243 -27.08 2.25 6.62
CA GLY A 243 -26.67 1.05 7.36
C GLY A 243 -26.42 -0.16 6.46
N ILE A 244 -27.26 -0.37 5.44
CA ILE A 244 -27.09 -1.48 4.48
C ILE A 244 -25.87 -1.30 3.61
N LEU A 245 -25.58 -0.09 3.15
CA LEU A 245 -24.37 0.23 2.40
C LEU A 245 -23.12 -0.07 3.24
N ILE A 246 -23.10 0.37 4.49
CA ILE A 246 -22.01 0.14 5.43
C ILE A 246 -21.87 -1.36 5.73
N LEU A 247 -22.97 -2.08 5.99
CA LEU A 247 -22.93 -3.52 6.24
C LEU A 247 -22.41 -4.29 5.01
N SER A 248 -22.85 -3.91 3.81
CA SER A 248 -22.34 -4.50 2.56
C SER A 248 -20.85 -4.29 2.40
N ALA A 249 -20.35 -3.10 2.73
CA ALA A 249 -18.93 -2.75 2.71
C ALA A 249 -18.14 -3.60 3.72
N VAL A 250 -18.63 -3.75 4.95
CA VAL A 250 -17.99 -4.60 5.98
C VAL A 250 -17.93 -6.06 5.51
N ILE A 251 -19.01 -6.58 4.93
CA ILE A 251 -19.03 -7.95 4.39
C ILE A 251 -17.95 -8.10 3.30
N THR A 252 -17.85 -7.16 2.37
CA THR A 252 -16.81 -7.23 1.31
C THR A 252 -15.42 -7.19 1.90
N CYS A 253 -15.14 -6.36 2.90
CA CYS A 253 -13.83 -6.27 3.54
C CYS A 253 -13.38 -7.55 4.23
N VAL A 254 -14.32 -8.33 4.77
CA VAL A 254 -14.00 -9.59 5.45
C VAL A 254 -13.86 -10.74 4.45
N PHE A 255 -14.82 -10.87 3.52
CA PHE A 255 -14.90 -12.05 2.64
C PHE A 255 -13.99 -11.94 1.42
N VAL A 256 -13.82 -10.74 0.87
CA VAL A 256 -13.05 -10.54 -0.37
C VAL A 256 -11.58 -10.96 -0.24
N PRO A 257 -10.82 -10.58 0.81
CA PRO A 257 -9.45 -11.05 0.99
C PRO A 257 -9.34 -12.57 1.12
N ILE A 258 -10.29 -13.20 1.79
CA ILE A 258 -10.32 -14.66 1.97
C ILE A 258 -10.52 -15.36 0.63
N VAL A 259 -11.46 -14.88 -0.18
CA VAL A 259 -11.73 -15.41 -1.52
C VAL A 259 -10.52 -15.18 -2.42
N PHE A 260 -9.95 -13.97 -2.39
CA PHE A 260 -8.77 -13.63 -3.16
C PHE A 260 -7.60 -14.57 -2.87
N LYS A 261 -7.23 -14.76 -1.60
CA LYS A 261 -6.14 -15.66 -1.19
C LYS A 261 -6.32 -17.10 -1.70
N LYS A 262 -7.57 -17.57 -1.78
CA LYS A 262 -7.88 -18.93 -2.26
C LYS A 262 -7.88 -19.05 -3.78
N MET A 263 -8.24 -17.99 -4.50
CA MET A 263 -8.40 -18.01 -5.95
C MET A 263 -7.15 -17.54 -6.70
N PHE A 264 -6.35 -16.66 -6.08
CA PHE A 264 -5.25 -16.00 -6.74
C PHE A 264 -4.08 -16.99 -6.97
N PRO A 265 -3.68 -17.21 -8.22
CA PRO A 265 -2.50 -18.02 -8.51
C PRO A 265 -1.26 -17.23 -8.10
N MET A 266 -0.42 -17.83 -7.25
CA MET A 266 0.83 -17.18 -6.86
C MET A 266 1.72 -17.00 -8.08
N PRO A 267 2.15 -15.77 -8.41
CA PRO A 267 3.05 -15.54 -9.54
C PRO A 267 4.43 -16.11 -9.22
N ASP A 268 5.10 -16.59 -10.24
CA ASP A 268 6.48 -17.10 -10.12
C ASP A 268 7.44 -16.07 -9.52
N GLU A 269 7.19 -14.78 -9.78
CA GLU A 269 7.93 -13.65 -9.18
C GLU A 269 7.80 -13.60 -7.65
N ALA A 270 6.66 -13.99 -7.09
CA ALA A 270 6.42 -14.00 -5.65
C ALA A 270 7.00 -15.25 -4.96
N THR A 271 7.12 -16.35 -5.72
CA THR A 271 7.72 -17.60 -5.27
C THR A 271 9.22 -17.66 -5.48
N ARG A 272 9.77 -16.85 -6.39
CA ARG A 272 11.20 -16.70 -6.54
C ARG A 272 11.73 -15.92 -5.36
N GLN A 273 12.31 -16.63 -4.40
CA GLN A 273 13.18 -16.00 -3.42
C GLN A 273 14.32 -15.36 -4.21
N ILE A 274 14.52 -14.06 -4.04
CA ILE A 274 15.65 -13.38 -4.65
C ILE A 274 16.92 -14.02 -4.09
N GLU A 275 17.68 -14.65 -4.96
CA GLU A 275 18.91 -15.31 -4.61
C GLU A 275 20.06 -14.30 -4.67
N VAL A 276 20.76 -14.18 -3.56
CA VAL A 276 21.89 -13.26 -3.43
C VAL A 276 23.17 -14.05 -3.18
N SER A 277 24.13 -13.89 -4.07
CA SER A 277 25.47 -14.40 -3.89
C SER A 277 26.38 -13.34 -3.29
N LEU A 278 26.86 -13.57 -2.08
CA LEU A 278 27.88 -12.74 -1.44
C LEU A 278 29.24 -13.42 -1.55
N ILE A 279 30.22 -12.71 -2.06
CA ILE A 279 31.59 -13.21 -2.22
C ILE A 279 32.51 -12.47 -1.27
N GLY A 280 33.21 -13.24 -0.45
CA GLY A 280 34.11 -12.76 0.59
C GLY A 280 33.46 -12.78 1.97
N LYS A 281 34.18 -13.29 2.97
CA LYS A 281 33.77 -13.36 4.37
C LYS A 281 34.55 -12.33 5.15
N ASN A 282 33.93 -11.21 5.47
CA ASN A 282 34.53 -10.12 6.22
C ASN A 282 33.52 -9.46 7.18
N GLN A 283 33.97 -8.39 7.86
CA GLN A 283 33.13 -7.68 8.83
C GLN A 283 31.94 -6.94 8.20
N LEU A 284 31.93 -6.73 6.88
CA LEU A 284 30.83 -6.09 6.14
C LEU A 284 29.83 -7.12 5.62
N THR A 285 30.33 -8.21 5.00
CA THR A 285 29.46 -9.18 4.35
C THR A 285 28.63 -10.00 5.32
N ILE A 286 29.15 -10.27 6.54
CA ILE A 286 28.41 -11.05 7.55
C ILE A 286 27.14 -10.34 8.02
N PRO A 287 27.16 -9.06 8.46
CA PRO A 287 25.94 -8.33 8.80
C PRO A 287 24.97 -8.16 7.63
N ILE A 288 25.52 -7.94 6.43
CA ILE A 288 24.68 -7.86 5.19
C ILE A 288 23.97 -9.17 4.95
N ALA A 289 24.66 -10.32 5.03
CA ALA A 289 24.04 -11.62 4.88
C ALA A 289 22.94 -11.88 5.91
N GLN A 290 23.15 -11.49 7.15
CA GLN A 290 22.16 -11.64 8.23
C GLN A 290 20.92 -10.77 7.98
N ASN A 291 21.13 -9.52 7.57
CA ASN A 291 20.05 -8.59 7.28
C ASN A 291 19.23 -9.05 6.07
N LEU A 292 19.89 -9.44 4.97
CA LEU A 292 19.21 -9.95 3.78
C LEU A 292 18.42 -11.23 4.07
N THR A 293 18.97 -12.14 4.88
CA THR A 293 18.26 -13.37 5.29
C THR A 293 17.04 -13.04 6.15
N SER A 294 17.11 -12.03 7.01
CA SER A 294 15.95 -11.58 7.79
C SER A 294 14.85 -10.95 6.92
N GLN A 295 15.21 -10.44 5.74
CA GLN A 295 14.29 -9.92 4.72
C GLN A 295 13.82 -10.97 3.71
N LEU A 296 13.97 -12.27 4.04
CA LEU A 296 13.53 -13.41 3.22
C LEU A 296 14.30 -13.59 1.88
N TYR A 297 15.49 -13.01 1.73
CA TYR A 297 16.37 -13.33 0.61
C TYR A 297 17.05 -14.68 0.85
N GLN A 298 17.25 -15.45 -0.22
CA GLN A 298 18.09 -16.66 -0.15
C GLN A 298 19.54 -16.26 -0.35
N VAL A 299 20.30 -16.24 0.74
CA VAL A 299 21.68 -15.75 0.73
C VAL A 299 22.65 -16.92 0.74
N SER A 300 23.57 -16.92 -0.25
CA SER A 300 24.71 -17.83 -0.31
C SER A 300 26.00 -17.02 -0.14
N LEU A 301 26.80 -17.36 0.87
CA LEU A 301 28.08 -16.71 1.15
C LEU A 301 29.23 -17.59 0.68
N TYR A 302 29.94 -17.14 -0.34
CA TYR A 302 31.11 -17.81 -0.92
C TYR A 302 32.38 -17.23 -0.32
N TYR A 303 33.23 -18.05 0.26
CA TYR A 303 34.45 -17.58 0.91
C TYR A 303 35.60 -18.54 0.72
N ARG A 304 36.83 -17.99 0.71
CA ARG A 304 38.06 -18.76 0.79
C ARG A 304 38.48 -18.85 2.24
N ASN A 305 38.98 -19.99 2.67
CA ASN A 305 39.38 -20.24 4.06
C ASN A 305 40.72 -19.55 4.41
N ASP A 306 40.80 -18.27 4.13
CA ASP A 306 41.92 -17.40 4.47
C ASP A 306 41.69 -16.71 5.82
N LEU A 307 41.73 -17.46 6.89
CA LEU A 307 41.92 -16.93 8.24
C LEU A 307 40.75 -16.23 8.97
N SER A 308 40.55 -16.70 10.18
CA SER A 308 40.27 -15.95 11.44
C SER A 308 38.87 -15.60 11.85
N ASP A 309 37.82 -15.61 11.08
CA ASP A 309 36.49 -15.35 11.63
C ASP A 309 35.71 -16.66 11.89
N LYS A 310 35.88 -17.19 13.12
CA LYS A 310 35.17 -18.38 13.61
C LYS A 310 33.74 -18.13 14.06
N ARG A 311 33.14 -16.98 13.66
CA ARG A 311 31.74 -16.72 13.99
C ARG A 311 30.86 -17.72 13.27
N LYS A 312 30.13 -18.52 14.05
CA LYS A 312 29.03 -19.32 13.52
C LYS A 312 27.93 -18.37 13.06
N LEU A 313 27.70 -18.32 11.77
CA LEU A 313 26.51 -17.70 11.22
C LEU A 313 25.29 -18.61 11.46
N SER A 314 24.11 -18.02 11.45
CA SER A 314 22.83 -18.72 11.51
C SER A 314 22.76 -19.82 10.45
N ASP A 315 22.17 -20.98 10.78
CA ASP A 315 21.94 -22.10 9.84
C ASP A 315 21.10 -21.72 8.60
N ALA A 316 20.54 -20.51 8.59
CA ALA A 316 19.75 -19.96 7.50
C ALA A 316 20.59 -19.38 6.33
N ILE A 317 21.92 -19.23 6.50
CA ILE A 317 22.80 -18.72 5.47
C ILE A 317 23.60 -19.89 4.89
N SER A 318 23.46 -20.15 3.60
CA SER A 318 24.24 -21.16 2.90
C SER A 318 25.70 -20.68 2.78
N MET A 319 26.63 -21.36 3.47
CA MET A 319 28.05 -21.04 3.42
C MET A 319 28.78 -22.04 2.51
N VAL A 320 29.39 -21.52 1.46
CA VAL A 320 30.12 -22.33 0.48
C VAL A 320 31.60 -21.95 0.53
N GLU A 321 32.43 -22.88 0.96
CA GLU A 321 33.89 -22.70 0.91
C GLU A 321 34.39 -22.96 -0.51
N ILE A 322 35.12 -22.01 -1.06
CA ILE A 322 35.71 -22.09 -2.42
C ILE A 322 37.22 -22.08 -2.35
N ALA A 323 37.86 -22.78 -3.29
CA ALA A 323 39.31 -22.88 -3.32
C ALA A 323 39.96 -21.60 -3.87
N ASP A 324 39.34 -20.97 -4.86
CA ASP A 324 39.80 -19.76 -5.52
C ASP A 324 38.63 -18.94 -6.10
N TYR A 325 38.91 -17.71 -6.59
CA TYR A 325 37.97 -16.84 -7.28
C TYR A 325 38.15 -16.89 -8.79
N GLU A 326 38.50 -18.06 -9.34
CA GLU A 326 38.63 -18.28 -10.78
C GLU A 326 37.26 -18.40 -11.45
N GLU A 327 37.16 -17.86 -12.68
CA GLU A 327 35.93 -17.77 -13.47
C GLU A 327 35.23 -19.12 -13.63
N GLU A 328 35.98 -20.16 -14.08
CA GLU A 328 35.44 -21.49 -14.26
C GLU A 328 34.82 -22.11 -13.00
N LEU A 329 35.37 -21.80 -11.83
CA LEU A 329 34.84 -22.29 -10.56
C LEU A 329 33.56 -21.56 -10.18
N LEU A 330 33.53 -20.23 -10.36
CA LEU A 330 32.40 -19.41 -10.03
C LEU A 330 31.19 -19.70 -10.95
N GLU A 331 31.43 -19.92 -12.24
CA GLU A 331 30.42 -20.37 -13.20
C GLU A 331 29.88 -21.76 -12.86
N ARG A 332 30.74 -22.75 -12.56
CA ARG A 332 30.32 -24.09 -12.16
C ARG A 332 29.43 -24.09 -10.91
N LEU A 333 29.60 -23.14 -10.02
CA LEU A 333 28.79 -22.96 -8.81
C LEU A 333 27.49 -22.20 -9.10
N GLY A 334 27.21 -21.78 -10.34
CA GLY A 334 26.03 -21.05 -10.75
C GLY A 334 25.93 -19.67 -10.08
N LEU A 335 27.07 -19.07 -9.75
CA LEU A 335 27.11 -17.84 -8.97
C LEU A 335 26.57 -16.65 -9.76
N PHE A 336 26.80 -16.62 -11.07
CA PHE A 336 26.34 -15.59 -11.99
C PHE A 336 24.90 -15.79 -12.47
N GLU A 337 24.30 -16.96 -12.22
CA GLU A 337 22.90 -17.24 -12.52
C GLU A 337 21.95 -16.66 -11.45
N ARG A 338 22.49 -16.13 -10.34
CA ARG A 338 21.74 -15.55 -9.24
C ARG A 338 21.23 -14.14 -9.58
N ASN A 339 20.18 -13.70 -8.89
CA ASN A 339 19.57 -12.40 -9.14
C ASN A 339 20.50 -11.22 -8.79
N ILE A 340 21.29 -11.37 -7.73
CA ILE A 340 22.21 -10.34 -7.23
C ILE A 340 23.55 -10.99 -6.87
N VAL A 341 24.63 -10.42 -7.37
CA VAL A 341 26.00 -10.81 -7.01
C VAL A 341 26.68 -9.62 -6.36
N VAL A 342 27.15 -9.80 -5.14
CA VAL A 342 27.90 -8.77 -4.39
C VAL A 342 29.27 -9.32 -4.05
N CYS A 343 30.32 -8.70 -4.56
CA CYS A 343 31.70 -9.04 -4.23
C CYS A 343 32.29 -8.02 -3.26
N SER A 344 32.74 -8.49 -2.13
CA SER A 344 33.43 -7.68 -1.12
C SER A 344 34.45 -8.56 -0.40
N THR A 345 35.56 -8.83 -1.09
CA THR A 345 36.75 -9.44 -0.50
C THR A 345 37.67 -8.35 0.04
N ASN A 346 38.76 -8.77 0.70
CA ASN A 346 39.81 -7.84 1.14
C ASN A 346 40.79 -7.44 0.01
N ASP A 347 40.54 -7.89 -1.22
CA ASP A 347 41.38 -7.65 -2.40
C ASP A 347 40.56 -6.96 -3.48
N ASP A 348 40.92 -5.71 -3.78
CA ASP A 348 40.20 -4.89 -4.76
C ASP A 348 40.33 -5.40 -6.20
N ASP A 349 41.44 -6.07 -6.54
CA ASP A 349 41.61 -6.63 -7.88
C ASP A 349 40.66 -7.83 -8.09
N ILE A 350 40.47 -8.66 -7.06
CA ILE A 350 39.48 -9.74 -7.07
C ILE A 350 38.06 -9.16 -7.17
N ASN A 351 37.75 -8.16 -6.39
CA ASN A 351 36.43 -7.52 -6.40
C ASN A 351 36.11 -6.95 -7.78
N ARG A 352 37.06 -6.29 -8.39
CA ARG A 352 36.94 -5.74 -9.76
C ARG A 352 36.78 -6.84 -10.83
N LYS A 353 37.59 -7.90 -10.74
CA LYS A 353 37.54 -9.04 -11.67
C LYS A 353 36.17 -9.71 -11.62
N VAL A 354 35.69 -10.07 -10.45
CA VAL A 354 34.39 -10.72 -10.28
C VAL A 354 33.22 -9.82 -10.71
N ALA A 355 33.29 -8.51 -10.41
CA ALA A 355 32.25 -7.58 -10.85
C ALA A 355 32.18 -7.43 -12.38
N LEU A 356 33.30 -7.55 -13.09
CA LEU A 356 33.33 -7.55 -14.56
C LEU A 356 32.71 -8.83 -15.12
N MET A 357 33.04 -9.99 -14.57
CA MET A 357 32.46 -11.28 -14.94
C MET A 357 30.93 -11.32 -14.73
N ALA A 358 30.44 -10.75 -13.64
CA ALA A 358 29.00 -10.71 -13.36
C ALA A 358 28.22 -9.76 -14.29
N LYS A 359 28.90 -8.94 -15.08
CA LYS A 359 28.30 -7.99 -16.02
C LYS A 359 28.12 -8.58 -17.42
N GLU A 360 28.95 -9.56 -17.80
CA GLU A 360 28.83 -10.32 -19.05
C GLU A 360 27.72 -11.35 -18.97
#